data_90106dea2531d7069a091f546b4856c5
#
_entry.id   90106dea2531d7069a091f546b4856c5
#
_cell.length_a   1.000
_cell.length_b   1.000
_cell.length_c   1.000
_cell.angle_alpha   90.00
_cell.angle_beta   90.00
_cell.angle_gamma   90.00
#
_symmetry.space_group_name_H-M   'P 1'
#
loop_
_entity.id
_entity.type
_entity.pdbx_description
1 polymer ?
#
loop_
_entity_poly.entity_id
_entity_poly.type
_entity_poly.pdbx_seq_one_letter_code
_entity_poly.pdbx_strand_id
1 'polypeptide(L)'
;MNRRQFLGSTASAILLTPSLARKTFAQESPLRAKYFPIAAGIGLHDVAPAADGTIWFTCQGRGALGMLNPRDGSFKTIDLGKGAAPHGVTIGPDGAPWITEGGQNAIARVDPADHKVALFPLPKQYAYANLNTGVFDKAGTYWFTGQSGIYGRLEPKSGGMTVFKAPKGVGPYGITATPKGDVWYASLAGNYIAKIDPSTGNATIVQPPTPDQGARRVWSDSRGRIWVSEWNSGNVSVHDPADGSWKTWKLPGDGPTTYAVYVDGDDKVWLSDFSANAILRFDPLSERFTAFASDKPHANVRQLNGRPGEVWGCESGNDRLVVIQAGAPA
;
A
#
# COMPACT_ATOMS: atom_id res chain seq x y z
N MET A 1 36.56 -34.34 -86.03
CA MET A 1 37.09 -34.74 -84.67
C MET A 1 37.41 -33.47 -83.94
N ASN A 2 36.53 -32.98 -83.04
CA ASN A 2 36.79 -31.83 -82.15
C ASN A 2 36.14 -32.11 -80.79
N ARG A 3 36.96 -32.34 -79.83
CA ARG A 3 36.56 -32.42 -78.44
C ARG A 3 36.37 -30.99 -77.87
N ARG A 4 35.19 -30.66 -77.40
CA ARG A 4 34.92 -29.47 -76.60
C ARG A 4 35.00 -29.88 -75.12
N GLN A 5 35.92 -29.25 -74.38
CA GLN A 5 36.01 -29.28 -72.92
C GLN A 5 34.94 -28.40 -72.34
N PHE A 6 34.15 -28.96 -71.38
CA PHE A 6 33.24 -28.20 -70.53
C PHE A 6 33.97 -27.90 -69.23
N LEU A 7 34.17 -26.60 -68.95
CA LEU A 7 34.61 -26.09 -67.68
C LEU A 7 33.38 -25.92 -66.74
N GLY A 8 33.30 -26.75 -65.77
CA GLY A 8 32.30 -26.62 -64.68
C GLY A 8 32.73 -25.62 -63.64
N SER A 9 31.97 -24.51 -63.48
CA SER A 9 32.15 -23.57 -62.38
C SER A 9 31.34 -24.04 -61.17
N THR A 10 32.03 -24.41 -60.10
CA THR A 10 31.40 -24.69 -58.80
C THR A 10 31.19 -23.38 -58.05
N ALA A 11 29.94 -22.96 -57.91
CA ALA A 11 29.53 -21.85 -57.08
C ALA A 11 29.41 -22.35 -55.63
N SER A 12 30.28 -21.91 -54.73
CA SER A 12 30.16 -22.15 -53.28
C SER A 12 29.10 -21.22 -52.69
N ALA A 13 27.98 -21.76 -52.29
CA ALA A 13 26.97 -21.03 -51.53
C ALA A 13 27.41 -20.90 -50.08
N ILE A 14 27.73 -19.68 -49.65
CA ILE A 14 27.93 -19.33 -48.24
C ILE A 14 26.58 -19.25 -47.54
N LEU A 15 26.24 -20.24 -46.74
CA LEU A 15 25.08 -20.23 -45.85
C LEU A 15 25.38 -19.30 -44.68
N LEU A 16 24.85 -18.07 -44.72
CA LEU A 16 24.78 -17.17 -43.59
C LEU A 16 23.69 -17.69 -42.60
N THR A 17 24.10 -18.35 -41.56
CA THR A 17 23.21 -18.66 -40.41
C THR A 17 22.93 -17.36 -39.64
N PRO A 18 21.65 -16.98 -39.40
CA PRO A 18 21.34 -15.85 -38.57
C PRO A 18 21.72 -16.19 -37.13
N SER A 19 22.67 -15.44 -36.57
CA SER A 19 22.99 -15.47 -35.16
C SER A 19 21.78 -14.94 -34.40
N LEU A 20 21.01 -15.84 -33.78
CA LEU A 20 20.00 -15.51 -32.80
C LEU A 20 20.72 -14.95 -31.54
N ALA A 21 20.82 -13.64 -31.45
CA ALA A 21 21.23 -12.97 -30.24
C ALA A 21 20.27 -13.40 -29.13
N ARG A 22 20.70 -14.33 -28.27
CA ARG A 22 20.04 -14.64 -27.01
C ARG A 22 20.03 -13.35 -26.19
N LYS A 23 18.84 -12.73 -26.05
CA LYS A 23 18.63 -11.73 -25.00
C LYS A 23 18.86 -12.44 -23.68
N THR A 24 20.04 -12.27 -23.10
CA THR A 24 20.30 -12.60 -21.70
C THR A 24 19.45 -11.63 -20.87
N PHE A 25 18.29 -12.12 -20.42
CA PHE A 25 17.57 -11.44 -19.34
C PHE A 25 18.51 -11.46 -18.13
N ALA A 26 18.86 -10.29 -17.62
CA ALA A 26 19.55 -10.21 -16.34
C ALA A 26 18.67 -10.98 -15.33
N GLN A 27 19.26 -11.96 -14.66
CA GLN A 27 18.57 -12.71 -13.61
C GLN A 27 18.32 -11.71 -12.48
N GLU A 28 17.06 -11.31 -12.27
CA GLU A 28 16.71 -10.45 -11.16
C GLU A 28 17.20 -11.10 -9.86
N SER A 29 17.93 -10.33 -9.04
CA SER A 29 18.34 -10.79 -7.73
C SER A 29 17.09 -11.18 -6.93
N PRO A 30 17.10 -12.35 -6.23
CA PRO A 30 15.92 -12.79 -5.50
C PRO A 30 15.56 -11.76 -4.42
N LEU A 31 14.26 -11.44 -4.33
CA LEU A 31 13.73 -10.57 -3.28
C LEU A 31 13.96 -11.20 -1.91
N ARG A 32 14.35 -10.40 -0.92
CA ARG A 32 14.62 -10.83 0.45
C ARG A 32 14.01 -9.88 1.46
N ALA A 33 13.61 -10.43 2.60
CA ALA A 33 13.19 -9.67 3.77
C ALA A 33 14.42 -9.20 4.57
N LYS A 34 14.40 -7.91 4.94
CA LYS A 34 15.33 -7.33 5.94
C LYS A 34 14.50 -6.70 7.05
N TYR A 35 14.94 -6.85 8.28
CA TYR A 35 14.22 -6.39 9.45
C TYR A 35 15.00 -5.31 10.20
N PHE A 36 14.26 -4.33 10.74
CA PHE A 36 14.78 -3.24 11.56
C PHE A 36 14.07 -3.25 12.90
N PRO A 37 14.71 -3.78 13.96
CA PRO A 37 14.15 -3.73 15.31
C PRO A 37 13.96 -2.28 15.77
N ILE A 38 12.80 -1.99 16.36
CA ILE A 38 12.48 -0.73 16.99
C ILE A 38 12.37 -0.98 18.51
N ALA A 39 11.94 -0.03 19.30
CA ALA A 39 11.82 -0.22 20.74
C ALA A 39 10.61 -1.07 21.09
N ALA A 40 10.76 -1.97 22.07
CA ALA A 40 9.66 -2.83 22.53
C ALA A 40 8.50 -2.01 23.14
N GLY A 41 7.28 -2.45 22.90
CA GLY A 41 6.05 -1.81 23.36
C GLY A 41 5.74 -0.47 22.68
N ILE A 42 6.34 -0.23 21.51
CA ILE A 42 6.10 1.00 20.74
C ILE A 42 4.77 0.96 20.00
N GLY A 43 4.27 -0.24 19.69
CA GLY A 43 2.99 -0.46 19.03
C GLY A 43 2.98 0.08 17.61
N LEU A 44 3.84 -0.45 16.74
CA LEU A 44 3.92 -0.06 15.34
C LEU A 44 2.62 -0.35 14.59
N HIS A 45 2.23 0.59 13.69
CA HIS A 45 1.01 0.40 12.92
C HIS A 45 1.20 0.60 11.42
N ASP A 46 1.38 1.81 10.91
CA ASP A 46 1.49 2.11 9.48
C ASP A 46 2.90 2.67 9.14
N VAL A 47 3.32 2.52 7.88
CA VAL A 47 4.63 2.95 7.36
C VAL A 47 4.48 3.77 6.09
N ALA A 48 5.33 4.78 5.92
CA ALA A 48 5.38 5.62 4.71
C ALA A 48 6.84 5.95 4.33
N PRO A 49 7.40 5.29 3.30
CA PRO A 49 8.69 5.65 2.75
C PRO A 49 8.67 7.04 2.08
N ALA A 50 9.56 7.93 2.48
CA ALA A 50 9.70 9.24 1.89
C ALA A 50 10.76 9.28 0.78
N ALA A 51 10.70 10.29 -0.10
CA ALA A 51 11.60 10.44 -1.24
C ALA A 51 13.05 10.71 -0.83
N ASP A 52 13.28 11.34 0.34
CA ASP A 52 14.60 11.59 0.90
C ASP A 52 15.30 10.36 1.46
N GLY A 53 14.62 9.23 1.48
CA GLY A 53 15.11 7.96 2.00
C GLY A 53 14.65 7.64 3.41
N THR A 54 14.07 8.58 4.14
CA THR A 54 13.52 8.37 5.48
C THR A 54 12.31 7.45 5.41
N ILE A 55 12.20 6.54 6.38
CA ILE A 55 11.02 5.69 6.56
C ILE A 55 10.26 6.18 7.78
N TRP A 56 9.09 6.79 7.53
CA TRP A 56 8.19 7.24 8.57
C TRP A 56 7.26 6.10 9.02
N PHE A 57 6.94 6.03 10.30
CA PHE A 57 6.05 5.00 10.83
C PHE A 57 5.30 5.48 12.07
N THR A 58 4.09 5.01 12.26
CA THR A 58 3.29 5.35 13.44
C THR A 58 3.59 4.41 14.60
N CYS A 59 3.73 5.01 15.79
CA CYS A 59 3.98 4.36 17.06
C CYS A 59 2.73 4.53 17.93
N GLN A 60 1.66 3.78 17.59
CA GLN A 60 0.33 3.95 18.21
C GLN A 60 0.35 3.77 19.72
N GLY A 61 1.10 2.78 20.22
CA GLY A 61 1.21 2.49 21.64
C GLY A 61 1.97 3.55 22.44
N ARG A 62 2.72 4.44 21.79
CA ARG A 62 3.50 5.50 22.43
C ARG A 62 3.02 6.90 22.09
N GLY A 63 2.00 7.05 21.25
CA GLY A 63 1.52 8.36 20.81
C GLY A 63 2.58 9.16 20.07
N ALA A 64 3.40 8.51 19.25
CA ALA A 64 4.54 9.12 18.56
C ALA A 64 4.59 8.79 17.09
N LEU A 65 5.30 9.60 16.30
CA LEU A 65 5.72 9.34 14.94
C LEU A 65 7.20 8.93 14.95
N GLY A 66 7.52 7.80 14.35
CA GLY A 66 8.88 7.32 14.18
C GLY A 66 9.47 7.69 12.83
N MET A 67 10.78 7.84 12.77
CA MET A 67 11.57 8.01 11.56
C MET A 67 12.79 7.09 11.62
N LEU A 68 12.96 6.21 10.62
CA LEU A 68 14.07 5.28 10.47
C LEU A 68 14.96 5.74 9.32
N ASN A 69 16.28 5.72 9.55
CA ASN A 69 17.28 5.75 8.48
C ASN A 69 17.61 4.29 8.07
N PRO A 70 17.20 3.80 6.90
CA PRO A 70 17.40 2.40 6.52
C PRO A 70 18.88 2.07 6.18
N ARG A 71 19.76 3.08 6.03
CA ARG A 71 21.18 2.86 5.72
C ARG A 71 21.95 2.30 6.91
N ASP A 72 21.68 2.84 8.11
CA ASP A 72 22.38 2.47 9.34
C ASP A 72 21.47 1.82 10.40
N GLY A 73 20.13 1.83 10.16
CA GLY A 73 19.14 1.28 11.09
C GLY A 73 18.83 2.19 12.29
N SER A 74 19.39 3.39 12.34
CA SER A 74 19.08 4.36 13.39
C SER A 74 17.65 4.87 13.26
N PHE A 75 16.97 5.08 14.40
CA PHE A 75 15.64 5.67 14.41
C PHE A 75 15.48 6.72 15.50
N LYS A 76 14.50 7.59 15.32
CA LYS A 76 14.05 8.59 16.30
C LYS A 76 12.51 8.55 16.38
N THR A 77 11.97 9.07 17.48
CA THR A 77 10.52 9.27 17.65
C THR A 77 10.23 10.72 17.97
N ILE A 78 9.12 11.22 17.46
CA ILE A 78 8.59 12.56 17.68
C ILE A 78 7.29 12.39 18.46
N ASP A 79 7.21 12.97 19.65
CA ASP A 79 6.00 12.97 20.48
C ASP A 79 4.91 13.79 19.77
N LEU A 80 3.74 13.20 19.56
CA LEU A 80 2.59 13.87 18.95
C LEU A 80 1.68 14.57 19.97
N GLY A 81 2.04 14.52 21.24
CA GLY A 81 1.36 15.21 22.33
C GLY A 81 0.44 14.31 23.17
N LYS A 82 -0.13 14.92 24.20
CA LYS A 82 -0.95 14.21 25.19
C LYS A 82 -2.16 13.53 24.56
N GLY A 83 -2.31 12.25 24.83
CA GLY A 83 -3.45 11.44 24.35
C GLY A 83 -3.33 10.98 22.91
N ALA A 84 -2.18 11.20 22.26
CA ALA A 84 -1.95 10.74 20.91
C ALA A 84 -1.99 9.21 20.78
N ALA A 85 -2.60 8.74 19.70
CA ALA A 85 -2.64 7.33 19.29
C ALA A 85 -2.69 7.29 17.73
N PRO A 86 -1.57 7.58 17.06
CA PRO A 86 -1.52 7.69 15.60
C PRO A 86 -1.80 6.33 14.95
N HIS A 87 -2.62 6.35 13.88
CA HIS A 87 -2.97 5.13 13.16
C HIS A 87 -2.27 5.10 11.79
N GLY A 88 -2.73 5.88 10.82
CA GLY A 88 -2.17 5.94 9.48
C GLY A 88 -1.14 7.05 9.30
N VAL A 89 -0.17 6.83 8.40
CA VAL A 89 0.77 7.86 7.94
C VAL A 89 0.88 7.87 6.43
N THR A 90 0.87 9.06 5.83
CA THR A 90 1.00 9.29 4.38
C THR A 90 1.94 10.46 4.14
N ILE A 91 2.85 10.35 3.17
CA ILE A 91 3.68 11.49 2.79
C ILE A 91 2.88 12.41 1.87
N GLY A 92 2.78 13.68 2.27
CA GLY A 92 2.09 14.69 1.51
C GLY A 92 2.88 15.18 0.29
N PRO A 93 2.22 15.94 -0.61
CA PRO A 93 2.90 16.57 -1.74
C PRO A 93 3.94 17.62 -1.31
N ASP A 94 3.90 18.05 -0.05
CA ASP A 94 4.89 18.91 0.61
C ASP A 94 6.08 18.15 1.20
N GLY A 95 6.14 16.81 1.04
CA GLY A 95 7.16 15.93 1.59
C GLY A 95 7.01 15.64 3.08
N ALA A 96 6.01 16.22 3.76
CA ALA A 96 5.77 16.02 5.18
C ALA A 96 4.93 14.76 5.44
N PRO A 97 5.12 14.06 6.58
CA PRO A 97 4.21 13.02 7.03
C PRO A 97 2.91 13.65 7.58
N TRP A 98 1.79 13.12 7.08
CA TRP A 98 0.43 13.42 7.52
C TRP A 98 -0.18 12.19 8.19
N ILE A 99 -0.77 12.37 9.35
CA ILE A 99 -1.15 11.29 10.26
C ILE A 99 -2.64 11.36 10.58
N THR A 100 -3.32 10.24 10.50
CA THR A 100 -4.65 10.08 11.11
C THR A 100 -4.47 9.80 12.61
N GLU A 101 -4.69 10.83 13.41
CA GLU A 101 -4.45 10.81 14.86
C GLU A 101 -5.75 10.45 15.61
N GLY A 102 -5.90 9.13 15.90
CA GLY A 102 -7.12 8.59 16.48
C GLY A 102 -7.36 9.00 17.94
N GLY A 103 -6.29 9.12 18.74
CA GLY A 103 -6.40 9.44 20.15
C GLY A 103 -6.81 10.89 20.42
N GLN A 104 -6.30 11.82 19.64
CA GLN A 104 -6.64 13.24 19.70
C GLN A 104 -7.81 13.61 18.79
N ASN A 105 -8.31 12.65 18.01
CA ASN A 105 -9.38 12.84 17.03
C ASN A 105 -9.10 13.99 16.06
N ALA A 106 -7.91 13.96 15.45
CA ALA A 106 -7.37 15.00 14.58
C ALA A 106 -6.61 14.42 13.38
N ILE A 107 -6.37 15.24 12.38
CA ILE A 107 -5.30 15.00 11.41
C ILE A 107 -4.07 15.75 11.92
N ALA A 108 -2.92 15.09 11.98
CA ALA A 108 -1.66 15.71 12.35
C ALA A 108 -0.74 15.82 11.12
N ARG A 109 0.05 16.89 11.06
CA ARG A 109 1.16 17.07 10.13
C ARG A 109 2.43 17.33 10.95
N VAL A 110 3.50 16.62 10.62
CA VAL A 110 4.81 16.86 11.24
C VAL A 110 5.73 17.50 10.20
N ASP A 111 6.34 18.62 10.56
CA ASP A 111 7.32 19.26 9.69
C ASP A 111 8.63 18.43 9.66
N PRO A 112 9.12 18.01 8.48
CA PRO A 112 10.30 17.15 8.41
C PRO A 112 11.60 17.86 8.80
N ALA A 113 11.64 19.20 8.81
CA ALA A 113 12.84 19.97 9.10
C ALA A 113 13.01 20.26 10.59
N ASP A 114 11.96 20.71 11.27
CA ASP A 114 12.02 21.13 12.68
C ASP A 114 11.17 20.26 13.62
N HIS A 115 10.47 19.27 13.07
CA HIS A 115 9.62 18.29 13.76
C HIS A 115 8.43 18.92 14.51
N LYS A 116 8.02 20.14 14.15
CA LYS A 116 6.82 20.73 14.70
C LYS A 116 5.57 19.99 14.28
N VAL A 117 4.69 19.77 15.25
CA VAL A 117 3.40 19.11 15.04
C VAL A 117 2.31 20.15 14.87
N ALA A 118 1.62 20.12 13.74
CA ALA A 118 0.39 20.87 13.50
C ALA A 118 -0.80 19.91 13.60
N LEU A 119 -1.83 20.30 14.38
CA LEU A 119 -3.05 19.51 14.57
C LEU A 119 -4.23 20.20 13.90
N PHE A 120 -5.04 19.42 13.19
CA PHE A 120 -6.30 19.79 12.58
C PHE A 120 -7.40 18.94 13.22
N PRO A 121 -7.98 19.38 14.35
CA PRO A 121 -8.99 18.61 15.07
C PRO A 121 -10.28 18.48 14.25
N LEU A 122 -10.93 17.31 14.36
CA LEU A 122 -12.25 17.11 13.77
C LEU A 122 -13.29 18.01 14.45
N PRO A 123 -14.35 18.40 13.74
CA PRO A 123 -15.48 19.14 14.32
C PRO A 123 -16.05 18.39 15.53
N LYS A 124 -16.41 19.12 16.60
CA LYS A 124 -16.80 18.56 17.93
C LYS A 124 -17.94 17.55 17.88
N GLN A 125 -18.84 17.64 16.90
CA GLN A 125 -19.93 16.67 16.72
C GLN A 125 -19.45 15.26 16.32
N TYR A 126 -18.18 15.12 15.94
CA TYR A 126 -17.53 13.84 15.64
C TYR A 126 -16.49 13.50 16.72
N ALA A 127 -16.90 13.54 17.98
CA ALA A 127 -16.04 13.45 19.15
C ALA A 127 -15.19 12.15 19.22
N TYR A 128 -15.61 11.08 18.54
CA TYR A 128 -14.88 9.82 18.42
C TYR A 128 -15.03 9.25 17.02
N ALA A 129 -14.14 9.62 16.14
CA ALA A 129 -14.15 9.17 14.75
C ALA A 129 -13.49 7.80 14.54
N ASN A 130 -12.61 7.38 15.46
CA ASN A 130 -11.76 6.19 15.28
C ASN A 130 -11.03 6.25 13.93
N LEU A 131 -10.25 7.32 13.75
CA LEU A 131 -9.56 7.61 12.48
C LEU A 131 -8.65 6.48 12.06
N ASN A 132 -8.62 6.16 10.74
CA ASN A 132 -7.90 5.02 10.23
C ASN A 132 -6.82 5.41 9.21
N THR A 133 -7.18 5.61 7.96
CA THR A 133 -6.22 5.81 6.86
C THR A 133 -6.48 7.15 6.19
N GLY A 134 -5.42 7.74 5.63
CA GLY A 134 -5.54 8.94 4.82
C GLY A 134 -4.75 8.86 3.52
N VAL A 135 -5.17 9.63 2.53
CA VAL A 135 -4.55 9.72 1.21
C VAL A 135 -4.71 11.12 0.63
N PHE A 136 -3.75 11.57 -0.14
CA PHE A 136 -3.89 12.77 -0.96
C PHE A 136 -4.49 12.42 -2.30
N ASP A 137 -5.45 13.21 -2.76
CA ASP A 137 -5.88 13.18 -4.14
C ASP A 137 -4.93 14.01 -5.04
N LYS A 138 -5.18 13.96 -6.35
CA LYS A 138 -4.35 14.68 -7.34
C LYS A 138 -4.40 16.20 -7.19
N ALA A 139 -5.45 16.74 -6.55
CA ALA A 139 -5.59 18.18 -6.29
C ALA A 139 -4.82 18.63 -5.03
N GLY A 140 -4.33 17.68 -4.24
CA GLY A 140 -3.63 17.93 -2.99
C GLY A 140 -4.56 18.05 -1.78
N THR A 141 -5.82 17.64 -1.90
CA THR A 141 -6.76 17.51 -0.78
C THR A 141 -6.46 16.22 -0.03
N TYR A 142 -6.37 16.28 1.29
CA TYR A 142 -6.18 15.10 2.14
C TYR A 142 -7.52 14.48 2.51
N TRP A 143 -7.77 13.26 2.05
CA TRP A 143 -8.95 12.48 2.37
C TRP A 143 -8.64 11.45 3.46
N PHE A 144 -9.60 11.20 4.35
CA PHE A 144 -9.41 10.27 5.47
C PHE A 144 -10.68 9.48 5.79
N THR A 145 -10.50 8.35 6.45
CA THR A 145 -11.58 7.49 6.96
C THR A 145 -11.59 7.44 8.47
N GLY A 146 -12.79 7.20 9.03
CA GLY A 146 -12.99 6.94 10.45
C GLY A 146 -13.98 5.79 10.65
N GLN A 147 -13.54 4.77 11.38
CA GLN A 147 -14.28 3.51 11.54
C GLN A 147 -15.63 3.67 12.22
N SER A 148 -15.86 4.77 12.95
CA SER A 148 -17.15 5.11 13.58
C SER A 148 -18.25 5.47 12.58
N GLY A 149 -17.99 5.37 11.26
CA GLY A 149 -18.98 5.58 10.21
C GLY A 149 -18.85 6.94 9.51
N ILE A 150 -17.64 7.44 9.40
CA ILE A 150 -17.35 8.69 8.71
C ILE A 150 -16.21 8.55 7.71
N TYR A 151 -16.15 9.48 6.80
CA TYR A 151 -14.99 9.85 6.01
C TYR A 151 -14.95 11.36 5.88
N GLY A 152 -13.84 11.92 5.45
CA GLY A 152 -13.76 13.39 5.35
C GLY A 152 -12.61 13.84 4.48
N ARG A 153 -12.55 15.15 4.27
CA ARG A 153 -11.46 15.83 3.58
C ARG A 153 -10.95 17.01 4.38
N LEU A 154 -9.67 17.25 4.25
CA LEU A 154 -8.97 18.41 4.80
C LEU A 154 -8.26 19.14 3.67
N GLU A 155 -8.46 20.43 3.57
CA GLU A 155 -7.72 21.33 2.67
C GLU A 155 -6.44 21.78 3.38
N PRO A 156 -5.25 21.27 3.02
CA PRO A 156 -4.03 21.50 3.79
C PRO A 156 -3.64 22.98 3.94
N LYS A 157 -3.90 23.80 2.94
CA LYS A 157 -3.52 25.22 2.93
C LYS A 157 -4.36 26.08 3.87
N SER A 158 -5.65 25.81 3.97
CA SER A 158 -6.59 26.59 4.78
C SER A 158 -6.89 25.95 6.13
N GLY A 159 -6.62 24.66 6.29
CA GLY A 159 -7.07 23.86 7.44
C GLY A 159 -8.59 23.57 7.41
N GLY A 160 -9.28 23.93 6.32
CA GLY A 160 -10.71 23.67 6.15
C GLY A 160 -11.02 22.19 6.09
N MET A 161 -11.90 21.72 6.98
CA MET A 161 -12.26 20.30 7.08
C MET A 161 -13.75 20.08 6.85
N THR A 162 -14.08 19.09 6.04
CA THR A 162 -15.45 18.63 5.83
C THR A 162 -15.55 17.14 6.16
N VAL A 163 -16.53 16.76 6.96
CA VAL A 163 -16.75 15.36 7.37
C VAL A 163 -18.11 14.89 6.87
N PHE A 164 -18.16 13.70 6.32
CA PHE A 164 -19.32 13.05 5.74
C PHE A 164 -19.66 11.78 6.52
N LYS A 165 -20.95 11.44 6.58
CA LYS A 165 -21.41 10.15 7.10
C LYS A 165 -21.27 9.07 6.02
N ALA A 166 -20.74 7.91 6.40
CA ALA A 166 -20.67 6.79 5.47
C ALA A 166 -22.07 6.22 5.20
N PRO A 167 -22.36 5.78 3.95
CA PRO A 167 -23.71 5.35 3.55
C PRO A 167 -24.32 4.21 4.35
N LYS A 168 -23.47 3.28 4.86
CA LYS A 168 -23.89 2.14 5.71
C LYS A 168 -23.37 2.25 7.14
N GLY A 169 -23.03 3.44 7.63
CA GLY A 169 -22.55 3.65 9.00
C GLY A 169 -21.14 3.12 9.26
N VAL A 170 -20.93 2.43 10.36
CA VAL A 170 -19.59 1.99 10.83
C VAL A 170 -18.85 1.14 9.80
N GLY A 171 -17.52 1.29 9.77
CA GLY A 171 -16.65 0.42 8.99
C GLY A 171 -15.68 1.05 8.00
N PRO A 172 -15.76 2.36 7.58
CA PRO A 172 -14.75 2.93 6.70
C PRO A 172 -13.34 2.70 7.25
N TYR A 173 -12.44 2.15 6.39
CA TYR A 173 -11.14 1.66 6.81
C TYR A 173 -10.04 2.16 5.87
N GLY A 174 -9.57 1.34 4.92
CA GLY A 174 -8.58 1.75 3.93
C GLY A 174 -9.12 2.75 2.92
N ILE A 175 -8.28 3.66 2.45
CA ILE A 175 -8.61 4.67 1.43
C ILE A 175 -7.45 4.80 0.46
N THR A 176 -7.73 5.06 -0.81
CA THR A 176 -6.74 5.25 -1.87
C THR A 176 -7.20 6.27 -2.89
N ALA A 177 -6.24 6.84 -3.62
CA ALA A 177 -6.52 7.67 -4.79
C ALA A 177 -5.96 6.99 -6.05
N THR A 178 -6.70 7.06 -7.15
CA THR A 178 -6.25 6.55 -8.45
C THR A 178 -5.28 7.53 -9.12
N PRO A 179 -4.51 7.13 -10.13
CA PRO A 179 -3.68 8.04 -10.92
C PRO A 179 -4.47 9.18 -11.58
N LYS A 180 -5.78 9.00 -11.79
CA LYS A 180 -6.68 10.04 -12.32
C LYS A 180 -7.18 11.01 -11.25
N GLY A 181 -7.02 10.66 -9.95
CA GLY A 181 -7.46 11.46 -8.81
C GLY A 181 -8.81 11.03 -8.21
N ASP A 182 -9.41 9.96 -8.72
CA ASP A 182 -10.60 9.38 -8.08
C ASP A 182 -10.25 8.82 -6.70
N VAL A 183 -11.06 9.09 -5.69
CA VAL A 183 -10.85 8.62 -4.31
C VAL A 183 -11.81 7.47 -4.00
N TRP A 184 -11.25 6.41 -3.42
CA TRP A 184 -11.97 5.19 -3.06
C TRP A 184 -11.65 4.76 -1.65
N TYR A 185 -12.65 4.26 -0.91
CA TYR A 185 -12.40 3.64 0.39
C TYR A 185 -13.07 2.26 0.51
N ALA A 186 -12.52 1.43 1.39
CA ALA A 186 -13.11 0.18 1.83
C ALA A 186 -13.87 0.37 3.14
N SER A 187 -14.96 -0.35 3.32
CA SER A 187 -15.71 -0.43 4.57
C SER A 187 -15.68 -1.85 5.11
N LEU A 188 -14.87 -2.07 6.15
CA LEU A 188 -14.67 -3.40 6.73
C LEU A 188 -15.96 -3.97 7.30
N ALA A 189 -16.63 -3.25 8.20
CA ALA A 189 -17.88 -3.70 8.78
C ALA A 189 -19.08 -3.57 7.84
N GLY A 190 -18.98 -2.68 6.84
CA GLY A 190 -20.03 -2.48 5.84
C GLY A 190 -19.97 -3.46 4.67
N ASN A 191 -18.86 -4.20 4.50
CA ASN A 191 -18.64 -5.15 3.41
C ASN A 191 -18.82 -4.56 2.00
N TYR A 192 -18.24 -3.37 1.75
CA TYR A 192 -18.30 -2.71 0.45
C TYR A 192 -17.05 -1.86 0.20
N ILE A 193 -16.86 -1.45 -1.04
CA ILE A 193 -16.00 -0.31 -1.38
C ILE A 193 -16.87 0.85 -1.87
N ALA A 194 -16.36 2.06 -1.80
CA ALA A 194 -17.09 3.22 -2.30
C ALA A 194 -16.19 4.19 -3.03
N LYS A 195 -16.72 4.75 -4.14
CA LYS A 195 -16.13 5.88 -4.85
C LYS A 195 -16.65 7.18 -4.26
N ILE A 196 -15.77 8.10 -3.92
CA ILE A 196 -16.12 9.45 -3.48
C ILE A 196 -16.10 10.39 -4.69
N ASP A 197 -17.15 11.17 -4.86
CA ASP A 197 -17.15 12.33 -5.74
C ASP A 197 -16.42 13.49 -5.03
N PRO A 198 -15.24 13.92 -5.49
CA PRO A 198 -14.46 14.93 -4.80
C PRO A 198 -15.11 16.31 -4.80
N SER A 199 -16.03 16.60 -5.71
CA SER A 199 -16.74 17.89 -5.78
C SER A 199 -17.83 18.02 -4.73
N THR A 200 -18.63 16.96 -4.55
CA THR A 200 -19.78 16.94 -3.62
C THR A 200 -19.44 16.28 -2.28
N GLY A 201 -18.44 15.40 -2.26
CA GLY A 201 -18.12 14.52 -1.14
C GLY A 201 -19.03 13.30 -1.02
N ASN A 202 -19.97 13.09 -1.93
CA ASN A 202 -20.87 11.95 -1.89
C ASN A 202 -20.15 10.64 -2.22
N ALA A 203 -20.43 9.58 -1.46
CA ALA A 203 -19.89 8.26 -1.69
C ALA A 203 -20.92 7.34 -2.38
N THR A 204 -20.52 6.75 -3.50
CA THR A 204 -21.29 5.72 -4.21
C THR A 204 -20.76 4.35 -3.87
N ILE A 205 -21.63 3.48 -3.33
CA ILE A 205 -21.26 2.11 -2.96
C ILE A 205 -21.08 1.26 -4.22
N VAL A 206 -20.00 0.49 -4.23
CA VAL A 206 -19.75 -0.61 -5.18
C VAL A 206 -19.60 -1.88 -4.37
N GLN A 207 -20.51 -2.83 -4.60
CA GLN A 207 -20.57 -4.06 -3.81
C GLN A 207 -19.65 -5.12 -4.42
N PRO A 208 -18.65 -5.63 -3.67
CA PRO A 208 -17.88 -6.80 -4.10
C PRO A 208 -18.77 -8.05 -4.26
N PRO A 209 -18.40 -9.00 -5.16
CA PRO A 209 -19.20 -10.18 -5.43
C PRO A 209 -19.19 -11.20 -4.28
N THR A 210 -18.14 -11.22 -3.45
CA THR A 210 -18.05 -12.11 -2.29
C THR A 210 -18.91 -11.56 -1.15
N PRO A 211 -19.90 -12.30 -0.65
CA PRO A 211 -20.68 -11.89 0.53
C PRO A 211 -19.78 -11.81 1.78
N ASP A 212 -20.06 -10.85 2.65
CA ASP A 212 -19.39 -10.67 3.95
C ASP A 212 -17.85 -10.75 3.90
N GLN A 213 -17.29 -10.32 2.78
CA GLN A 213 -15.85 -10.45 2.48
C GLN A 213 -14.93 -9.68 3.45
N GLY A 214 -15.46 -8.67 4.16
CA GLY A 214 -14.66 -7.83 5.05
C GLY A 214 -13.65 -6.97 4.26
N ALA A 215 -14.13 -6.12 3.34
CA ALA A 215 -13.30 -5.19 2.57
C ALA A 215 -12.51 -4.29 3.52
N ARG A 216 -11.19 -4.52 3.66
CA ARG A 216 -10.39 -3.87 4.70
C ARG A 216 -9.53 -2.74 4.17
N ARG A 217 -8.64 -3.03 3.24
CA ARG A 217 -7.77 -2.04 2.60
C ARG A 217 -8.04 -2.01 1.11
N VAL A 218 -7.79 -0.86 0.49
CA VAL A 218 -7.85 -0.66 -0.96
C VAL A 218 -6.59 0.01 -1.46
N TRP A 219 -6.21 -0.32 -2.69
CA TRP A 219 -5.13 0.33 -3.41
C TRP A 219 -5.45 0.41 -4.90
N SER A 220 -4.97 1.45 -5.58
CA SER A 220 -5.13 1.58 -7.03
C SER A 220 -3.89 1.11 -7.77
N ASP A 221 -4.08 0.42 -8.90
CA ASP A 221 -2.99 0.14 -9.83
C ASP A 221 -2.81 1.27 -10.87
N SER A 222 -1.83 1.10 -11.77
CA SER A 222 -1.49 2.08 -12.80
C SER A 222 -2.63 2.39 -13.76
N ARG A 223 -3.57 1.46 -13.93
CA ARG A 223 -4.76 1.59 -14.79
C ARG A 223 -5.95 2.21 -14.07
N GLY A 224 -5.86 2.41 -12.77
CA GLY A 224 -6.95 2.94 -11.94
C GLY A 224 -7.94 1.88 -11.48
N ARG A 225 -7.61 0.58 -11.56
CA ARG A 225 -8.40 -0.48 -10.96
C ARG A 225 -8.19 -0.49 -9.45
N ILE A 226 -9.19 -0.93 -8.71
CA ILE A 226 -9.19 -0.91 -7.25
C ILE A 226 -9.00 -2.31 -6.71
N TRP A 227 -7.84 -2.55 -6.13
CA TRP A 227 -7.49 -3.78 -5.43
C TRP A 227 -7.99 -3.72 -3.98
N VAL A 228 -8.55 -4.83 -3.51
CA VAL A 228 -9.21 -4.92 -2.19
C VAL A 228 -8.67 -6.12 -1.43
N SER A 229 -8.20 -5.91 -0.20
CA SER A 229 -7.95 -7.02 0.72
C SER A 229 -9.24 -7.38 1.44
N GLU A 230 -9.57 -8.66 1.44
CA GLU A 230 -10.81 -9.20 2.02
C GLU A 230 -10.50 -9.99 3.28
N TRP A 231 -10.64 -9.36 4.43
CA TRP A 231 -10.23 -9.90 5.73
C TRP A 231 -10.99 -11.19 6.12
N ASN A 232 -12.31 -11.20 5.92
CA ASN A 232 -13.13 -12.32 6.36
C ASN A 232 -13.06 -13.49 5.39
N SER A 233 -13.05 -13.22 4.09
CA SER A 233 -12.99 -14.25 3.05
C SER A 233 -11.59 -14.79 2.81
N GLY A 234 -10.53 -14.02 3.19
CA GLY A 234 -9.14 -14.35 2.91
C GLY A 234 -8.79 -14.30 1.42
N ASN A 235 -9.44 -13.41 0.69
CA ASN A 235 -9.20 -13.19 -0.73
C ASN A 235 -8.47 -11.86 -0.97
N VAL A 236 -7.99 -11.69 -2.19
CA VAL A 236 -7.75 -10.41 -2.83
C VAL A 236 -8.67 -10.30 -4.04
N SER A 237 -9.31 -9.16 -4.21
CA SER A 237 -10.13 -8.89 -5.40
C SER A 237 -9.73 -7.59 -6.07
N VAL A 238 -10.08 -7.46 -7.35
CA VAL A 238 -9.89 -6.23 -8.12
C VAL A 238 -11.20 -5.85 -8.80
N HIS A 239 -11.56 -4.58 -8.65
CA HIS A 239 -12.66 -3.94 -9.37
C HIS A 239 -12.10 -3.06 -10.48
N ASP A 240 -12.62 -3.21 -11.71
CA ASP A 240 -12.33 -2.31 -12.81
C ASP A 240 -13.49 -1.30 -12.96
N PRO A 241 -13.27 -0.01 -12.60
CA PRO A 241 -14.32 0.99 -12.74
C PRO A 241 -14.73 1.32 -14.17
N ALA A 242 -13.95 0.89 -15.18
CA ALA A 242 -14.24 1.19 -16.58
C ALA A 242 -15.41 0.36 -17.12
N ASP A 243 -15.55 -0.88 -16.66
CA ASP A 243 -16.61 -1.80 -17.10
C ASP A 243 -17.44 -2.41 -15.94
N GLY A 244 -17.09 -2.09 -14.69
CA GLY A 244 -17.74 -2.60 -13.50
C GLY A 244 -17.36 -4.03 -13.14
N SER A 245 -16.41 -4.64 -13.83
CA SER A 245 -16.01 -6.04 -13.63
C SER A 245 -15.26 -6.26 -12.31
N TRP A 246 -15.29 -7.53 -11.86
CA TRP A 246 -14.56 -8.00 -10.70
C TRP A 246 -13.80 -9.29 -11.03
N LYS A 247 -12.61 -9.42 -10.42
CA LYS A 247 -11.89 -10.69 -10.31
C LYS A 247 -11.45 -10.91 -8.88
N THR A 248 -11.43 -12.18 -8.45
CA THR A 248 -11.12 -12.55 -7.06
C THR A 248 -10.20 -13.77 -7.05
N TRP A 249 -9.21 -13.75 -6.16
CA TRP A 249 -8.29 -14.87 -5.93
C TRP A 249 -8.19 -15.15 -4.44
N LYS A 250 -8.29 -16.43 -4.08
CA LYS A 250 -8.05 -16.90 -2.71
C LYS A 250 -6.54 -16.86 -2.41
N LEU A 251 -6.16 -16.33 -1.25
CA LEU A 251 -4.78 -16.44 -0.81
C LEU A 251 -4.43 -17.92 -0.52
N PRO A 252 -3.18 -18.33 -0.74
CA PRO A 252 -2.75 -19.72 -0.45
C PRO A 252 -2.78 -20.02 1.05
N GLY A 253 -3.00 -21.29 1.40
CA GLY A 253 -3.01 -21.78 2.78
C GLY A 253 -4.40 -21.95 3.37
N ASP A 254 -4.44 -22.39 4.64
CA ASP A 254 -5.67 -22.65 5.37
C ASP A 254 -6.14 -21.42 6.13
N GLY A 255 -7.39 -20.99 5.88
CA GLY A 255 -8.03 -19.88 6.58
C GLY A 255 -7.27 -18.56 6.52
N PRO A 256 -6.82 -18.08 5.33
CA PRO A 256 -6.06 -16.84 5.25
C PRO A 256 -6.87 -15.64 5.75
N THR A 257 -6.18 -14.68 6.36
CA THR A 257 -6.75 -13.41 6.86
C THR A 257 -5.98 -12.25 6.25
N THR A 258 -6.53 -11.72 5.15
CA THR A 258 -5.87 -10.71 4.32
C THR A 258 -6.03 -9.32 4.93
N TYR A 259 -4.95 -8.72 5.44
CA TYR A 259 -5.03 -7.39 6.06
C TYR A 259 -4.68 -6.28 5.08
N ALA A 260 -3.42 -6.17 4.67
CA ALA A 260 -2.93 -5.11 3.80
C ALA A 260 -3.13 -5.45 2.32
N VAL A 261 -3.23 -4.42 1.51
CA VAL A 261 -3.00 -4.46 0.06
C VAL A 261 -2.22 -3.21 -0.34
N TYR A 262 -1.20 -3.39 -1.15
CA TYR A 262 -0.38 -2.37 -1.79
C TYR A 262 -0.08 -2.80 -3.22
N VAL A 263 -0.07 -1.89 -4.18
CA VAL A 263 0.32 -2.18 -5.56
C VAL A 263 1.56 -1.36 -5.88
N ASP A 264 2.62 -2.02 -6.33
CA ASP A 264 3.87 -1.37 -6.67
C ASP A 264 3.88 -0.78 -8.10
N GLY A 265 4.98 -0.12 -8.46
CA GLY A 265 5.13 0.53 -9.77
C GLY A 265 5.12 -0.41 -10.98
N ASP A 266 5.28 -1.72 -10.76
CA ASP A 266 5.20 -2.77 -11.77
C ASP A 266 3.84 -3.51 -11.77
N ASP A 267 2.84 -2.91 -11.11
CA ASP A 267 1.49 -3.48 -10.91
C ASP A 267 1.50 -4.85 -10.22
N LYS A 268 2.52 -5.16 -9.40
CA LYS A 268 2.49 -6.32 -8.52
C LYS A 268 1.74 -5.99 -7.25
N VAL A 269 0.91 -6.90 -6.80
CA VAL A 269 0.05 -6.72 -5.63
C VAL A 269 0.71 -7.35 -4.41
N TRP A 270 0.92 -6.56 -3.39
CA TRP A 270 1.51 -6.99 -2.13
C TRP A 270 0.44 -7.03 -1.05
N LEU A 271 0.43 -8.12 -0.31
CA LEU A 271 -0.59 -8.44 0.68
C LEU A 271 0.07 -8.88 1.98
N SER A 272 -0.57 -8.65 3.11
CA SER A 272 -0.20 -9.32 4.34
C SER A 272 -1.28 -10.32 4.73
N ASP A 273 -0.85 -11.50 5.13
CA ASP A 273 -1.70 -12.55 5.67
C ASP A 273 -1.32 -12.84 7.11
N PHE A 274 -2.22 -12.55 8.05
CA PHE A 274 -1.97 -12.76 9.47
C PHE A 274 -1.95 -14.24 9.83
N SER A 275 -2.79 -15.07 9.20
CA SER A 275 -2.84 -16.51 9.46
C SER A 275 -1.58 -17.21 8.96
N ALA A 276 -1.10 -16.88 7.77
CA ALA A 276 0.15 -17.41 7.22
C ALA A 276 1.40 -16.78 7.85
N ASN A 277 1.26 -15.70 8.63
CA ASN A 277 2.37 -14.94 9.21
C ASN A 277 3.37 -14.49 8.13
N ALA A 278 2.88 -13.96 7.01
CA ALA A 278 3.67 -13.69 5.82
C ALA A 278 3.23 -12.41 5.09
N ILE A 279 4.16 -11.84 4.33
CA ILE A 279 3.87 -10.92 3.23
C ILE A 279 3.81 -11.76 1.95
N LEU A 280 2.82 -11.50 1.11
CA LEU A 280 2.63 -12.18 -0.16
C LEU A 280 2.78 -11.17 -1.30
N ARG A 281 3.48 -11.57 -2.38
CA ARG A 281 3.48 -10.87 -3.66
C ARG A 281 2.62 -11.66 -4.65
N PHE A 282 1.61 -11.04 -5.20
CA PHE A 282 0.76 -11.59 -6.24
C PHE A 282 1.11 -10.94 -7.59
N ASP A 283 1.33 -11.75 -8.61
CA ASP A 283 1.50 -11.31 -9.98
C ASP A 283 0.19 -11.49 -10.75
N PRO A 284 -0.52 -10.40 -11.10
CA PRO A 284 -1.80 -10.50 -11.80
C PRO A 284 -1.73 -11.07 -13.22
N LEU A 285 -0.55 -11.08 -13.85
CA LEU A 285 -0.36 -11.63 -15.20
C LEU A 285 -0.26 -13.15 -15.19
N SER A 286 0.49 -13.70 -14.24
CA SER A 286 0.67 -15.15 -14.09
C SER A 286 -0.27 -15.77 -13.06
N GLU A 287 -1.02 -14.96 -12.32
CA GLU A 287 -1.90 -15.33 -11.20
C GLU A 287 -1.20 -16.15 -10.12
N ARG A 288 0.09 -15.86 -9.86
CA ARG A 288 0.93 -16.59 -8.92
C ARG A 288 1.24 -15.76 -7.68
N PHE A 289 1.22 -16.45 -6.54
CA PHE A 289 1.66 -15.91 -5.26
C PHE A 289 3.09 -16.34 -4.93
N THR A 290 3.87 -15.42 -4.36
CA THR A 290 5.16 -15.69 -3.73
C THR A 290 5.08 -15.24 -2.28
N ALA A 291 5.45 -16.11 -1.33
CA ALA A 291 5.35 -15.82 0.09
C ALA A 291 6.73 -15.45 0.69
N PHE A 292 6.72 -14.46 1.58
CA PHE A 292 7.83 -14.05 2.42
C PHE A 292 7.38 -14.21 3.88
N ALA A 293 7.59 -15.41 4.42
CA ALA A 293 7.26 -15.71 5.81
C ALA A 293 8.13 -14.88 6.77
N SER A 294 7.52 -14.35 7.83
CA SER A 294 8.29 -13.72 8.89
C SER A 294 9.13 -14.76 9.64
N ASP A 295 10.35 -14.38 10.03
CA ASP A 295 11.25 -15.22 10.83
C ASP A 295 10.85 -15.25 12.32
N LYS A 296 9.83 -14.48 12.73
CA LYS A 296 9.23 -14.49 14.06
C LYS A 296 7.73 -14.74 13.99
N PRO A 297 7.15 -15.46 14.94
CA PRO A 297 5.70 -15.65 14.99
C PRO A 297 4.96 -14.34 15.26
N HIS A 298 3.68 -14.31 14.90
CA HIS A 298 2.76 -13.21 15.19
C HIS A 298 3.23 -11.84 14.69
N ALA A 299 3.84 -11.79 13.50
CA ALA A 299 4.32 -10.55 12.89
C ALA A 299 3.20 -9.50 12.74
N ASN A 300 2.01 -9.92 12.33
CA ASN A 300 0.83 -9.07 12.20
C ASN A 300 1.12 -7.79 11.41
N VAL A 301 1.59 -7.93 10.18
CA VAL A 301 1.91 -6.77 9.32
C VAL A 301 0.63 -6.05 8.93
N ARG A 302 0.42 -4.84 9.48
CA ARG A 302 -0.88 -4.13 9.38
C ARG A 302 -1.04 -3.30 8.11
N GLN A 303 0.04 -2.70 7.63
CA GLN A 303 0.02 -1.94 6.39
C GLN A 303 1.29 -2.23 5.60
N LEU A 304 1.15 -2.17 4.28
CA LEU A 304 2.24 -2.17 3.33
C LEU A 304 2.25 -0.85 2.55
N ASN A 305 3.43 -0.35 2.30
CA ASN A 305 3.67 0.79 1.42
C ASN A 305 5.07 0.65 0.81
N GLY A 306 5.36 1.34 -0.28
CA GLY A 306 6.64 1.16 -0.93
C GLY A 306 7.09 2.33 -1.78
N ARG A 307 8.26 2.16 -2.32
CA ARG A 307 8.88 2.99 -3.36
C ARG A 307 9.59 2.06 -4.35
N PRO A 308 10.07 2.54 -5.50
CA PRO A 308 10.71 1.67 -6.49
C PRO A 308 11.76 0.74 -5.88
N GLY A 309 11.58 -0.59 -6.06
CA GLY A 309 12.47 -1.63 -5.55
C GLY A 309 12.29 -2.03 -4.09
N GLU A 310 11.39 -1.41 -3.33
CA GLU A 310 11.20 -1.68 -1.91
C GLU A 310 9.73 -1.73 -1.52
N VAL A 311 9.35 -2.71 -0.70
CA VAL A 311 8.04 -2.79 -0.05
C VAL A 311 8.24 -2.90 1.45
N TRP A 312 7.71 -1.95 2.18
CA TRP A 312 7.83 -1.80 3.62
C TRP A 312 6.56 -2.22 4.35
N GLY A 313 6.73 -2.76 5.55
CA GLY A 313 5.63 -3.11 6.45
C GLY A 313 6.01 -2.91 7.92
N CYS A 314 4.97 -2.72 8.77
CA CYS A 314 5.11 -2.70 10.23
C CYS A 314 4.70 -4.05 10.79
N GLU A 315 5.64 -4.82 11.32
CA GLU A 315 5.35 -6.01 12.14
C GLU A 315 4.90 -5.57 13.55
N SER A 316 3.61 -5.32 13.72
CA SER A 316 3.05 -4.77 14.96
C SER A 316 3.15 -5.73 16.15
N GLY A 317 3.24 -7.03 15.91
CA GLY A 317 3.42 -8.02 16.97
C GLY A 317 4.85 -8.19 17.44
N ASN A 318 5.83 -7.66 16.69
CA ASN A 318 7.26 -7.83 16.97
C ASN A 318 8.01 -6.50 17.15
N ASP A 319 7.30 -5.35 17.09
CA ASP A 319 7.87 -4.00 17.17
C ASP A 319 9.10 -3.79 16.27
N ARG A 320 8.97 -4.18 15.00
CA ARG A 320 10.01 -3.97 13.99
C ARG A 320 9.43 -3.63 12.62
N LEU A 321 10.20 -2.93 11.81
CA LEU A 321 9.89 -2.72 10.41
C LEU A 321 10.48 -3.87 9.58
N VAL A 322 9.79 -4.24 8.51
CA VAL A 322 10.27 -5.17 7.49
C VAL A 322 10.31 -4.48 6.15
N VAL A 323 11.35 -4.75 5.36
CA VAL A 323 11.41 -4.38 3.94
C VAL A 323 11.64 -5.63 3.10
N ILE A 324 10.88 -5.77 2.02
CA ILE A 324 11.15 -6.71 0.95
C ILE A 324 11.81 -5.93 -0.19
N GLN A 325 13.03 -6.32 -0.55
CA GLN A 325 13.83 -5.66 -1.59
C GLN A 325 14.70 -6.66 -2.33
N ALA A 326 15.24 -6.28 -3.48
CA ALA A 326 16.25 -7.08 -4.15
C ALA A 326 17.45 -7.29 -3.22
N GLY A 327 17.92 -8.53 -3.10
CA GLY A 327 19.16 -8.83 -2.39
C GLY A 327 20.34 -8.10 -3.03
N ALA A 328 21.36 -7.74 -2.23
CA ALA A 328 22.63 -7.28 -2.81
C ALA A 328 23.14 -8.37 -3.77
N PRO A 329 23.76 -8.01 -4.90
CA PRO A 329 24.44 -8.97 -5.74
C PRO A 329 25.46 -9.71 -4.88
N ALA A 330 25.52 -11.05 -5.04
CA ALA A 330 26.41 -11.94 -4.31
C ALA A 330 27.88 -11.67 -4.71
#